data_5d4db556ec12c7424832dc56cdfb8021
#
_entry.id   5d4db556ec12c7424832dc56cdfb8021
#
_cell.length_a   1.000
_cell.length_b   1.000
_cell.length_c   1.000
_cell.angle_alpha   90.00
_cell.angle_beta   90.00
_cell.angle_gamma   90.00
#
_symmetry.space_group_name_H-M   'P 1'
#
loop_
_entity.id
_entity.type
_entity.pdbx_description
1 polymer ?
#
loop_
_entity_poly.entity_id
_entity_poly.type
_entity_poly.pdbx_seq_one_letter_code
_entity_poly.pdbx_strand_id
1 'polypeptide(L)'
;MENSFIPLSTPNFRGNEKKYVSEAIETEWVSTAGAFISRFEEAMAAKLPVRQACACQSGTAGLHLCLRHFGVSAGDLVLVPTLTFIATINAVLYQSAEPVFFDCDDHMCMDAEQVASYLEKECRIEHGRTVEIVSGKTVKAMVPVHVFGDHCDMDRLMDLAKQYHLTVIEDATESLGGVFSQGRYKGLPTGAVGHAGVLSFNGNKIITTGGGGMVVSNNVPAVGHMRYLSQQAKDDAVYYIHEEWGYNYRMTNLQAALGLAQLEELDGFLEIKRQNYAHYRERLAGCGYGELLPFRSGDGSNHWFYSFALREPDGAKRDRLIQYMNVQNIQTRPIWKLNHTQTPFRTYRAMDCGRAQSFYDRVVNIPCGTNLTEEQLDQVCKALLAFGKME
;
A
#
# COMPACT_ATOMS: atom_id res chain seq x y z
N MET A 1 -14.85 -28.10 -22.13
CA MET A 1 -13.67 -27.21 -22.12
C MET A 1 -13.24 -27.07 -20.68
N GLU A 2 -12.02 -27.50 -20.35
CA GLU A 2 -11.48 -27.25 -19.02
C GLU A 2 -11.44 -25.74 -18.80
N ASN A 3 -12.09 -25.26 -17.74
CA ASN A 3 -12.01 -23.85 -17.36
C ASN A 3 -10.56 -23.50 -17.04
N SER A 4 -9.93 -22.63 -17.83
CA SER A 4 -8.60 -22.15 -17.53
C SER A 4 -8.58 -21.44 -16.18
N PHE A 5 -7.49 -21.58 -15.42
CA PHE A 5 -7.32 -20.91 -14.12
C PHE A 5 -7.32 -19.40 -14.28
N ILE A 6 -8.14 -18.71 -13.49
CA ILE A 6 -8.22 -17.26 -13.42
C ILE A 6 -7.51 -16.79 -12.14
N PRO A 7 -6.30 -16.22 -12.23
CA PRO A 7 -5.56 -15.73 -11.07
C PRO A 7 -6.18 -14.46 -10.50
N LEU A 8 -5.92 -14.17 -9.22
CA LEU A 8 -6.35 -12.93 -8.57
C LEU A 8 -5.76 -11.69 -9.25
N SER A 9 -4.46 -11.72 -9.51
CA SER A 9 -3.73 -10.69 -10.25
C SER A 9 -2.40 -11.25 -10.74
N THR A 10 -2.00 -10.90 -11.97
CA THR A 10 -0.70 -11.23 -12.54
C THR A 10 -0.12 -10.00 -13.20
N PRO A 11 1.22 -9.89 -13.30
CA PRO A 11 1.86 -8.85 -14.10
C PRO A 11 1.39 -8.86 -15.55
N ASN A 12 1.36 -7.69 -16.17
CA ASN A 12 1.07 -7.52 -17.58
C ASN A 12 2.24 -6.78 -18.25
N PHE A 13 2.92 -7.45 -19.18
CA PHE A 13 4.07 -6.93 -19.90
C PHE A 13 3.68 -6.70 -21.36
N ARG A 14 3.45 -5.45 -21.73
CA ARG A 14 3.00 -5.07 -23.08
C ARG A 14 3.74 -3.87 -23.68
N GLY A 15 4.69 -3.31 -22.93
CA GLY A 15 5.46 -2.13 -23.31
C GLY A 15 6.94 -2.45 -23.59
N ASN A 16 7.81 -1.60 -23.09
CA ASN A 16 9.25 -1.63 -23.33
C ASN A 16 10.03 -2.55 -22.36
N GLU A 17 9.37 -3.40 -21.58
CA GLU A 17 9.99 -4.17 -20.49
C GLU A 17 11.17 -5.00 -21.00
N LYS A 18 10.96 -5.79 -22.06
CA LYS A 18 12.02 -6.62 -22.66
C LYS A 18 13.17 -5.77 -23.19
N LYS A 19 12.85 -4.64 -23.83
CA LYS A 19 13.84 -3.73 -24.41
C LYS A 19 14.76 -3.14 -23.34
N TYR A 20 14.20 -2.55 -22.29
CA TYR A 20 14.97 -1.86 -21.24
C TYR A 20 15.75 -2.83 -20.35
N VAL A 21 15.17 -3.98 -20.03
CA VAL A 21 15.90 -5.03 -19.29
C VAL A 21 17.06 -5.59 -20.13
N SER A 22 16.87 -5.82 -21.44
CA SER A 22 17.96 -6.25 -22.34
C SER A 22 19.06 -5.20 -22.42
N GLU A 23 18.72 -3.91 -22.56
CA GLU A 23 19.70 -2.82 -22.58
C GLU A 23 20.55 -2.78 -21.28
N ALA A 24 19.91 -2.99 -20.11
CA ALA A 24 20.63 -3.05 -18.84
C ALA A 24 21.60 -4.24 -18.77
N ILE A 25 21.26 -5.38 -19.39
CA ILE A 25 22.13 -6.56 -19.48
C ILE A 25 23.26 -6.33 -20.48
N GLU A 26 22.96 -5.81 -21.67
CA GLU A 26 23.93 -5.55 -22.74
C GLU A 26 25.00 -4.53 -22.34
N THR A 27 24.60 -3.57 -21.51
CA THR A 27 25.54 -2.56 -20.95
C THR A 27 26.27 -3.04 -19.70
N GLU A 28 25.97 -4.25 -19.19
CA GLU A 28 26.54 -4.86 -17.98
C GLU A 28 26.26 -4.08 -16.67
N TRP A 29 25.40 -3.04 -16.73
CA TRP A 29 24.97 -2.27 -15.55
C TRP A 29 23.73 -2.91 -14.93
N VAL A 30 23.92 -3.92 -14.09
CA VAL A 30 22.80 -4.73 -13.53
C VAL A 30 22.49 -4.46 -12.05
N SER A 31 23.47 -3.95 -11.29
CA SER A 31 23.37 -3.79 -9.84
C SER A 31 22.79 -2.43 -9.41
N THR A 32 23.25 -1.89 -8.29
CA THR A 32 22.74 -0.64 -7.66
C THR A 32 23.30 0.65 -8.26
N ALA A 33 23.99 0.55 -9.37
CA ALA A 33 24.42 1.66 -10.22
C ALA A 33 23.91 1.43 -11.65
N GLY A 34 23.56 2.52 -12.35
CA GLY A 34 23.08 2.49 -13.73
C GLY A 34 22.03 3.55 -14.01
N ALA A 35 21.88 3.90 -15.29
CA ALA A 35 21.05 5.03 -15.74
C ALA A 35 19.55 4.82 -15.52
N PHE A 36 19.06 3.57 -15.53
CA PHE A 36 17.64 3.31 -15.36
C PHE A 36 17.13 3.67 -13.98
N ILE A 37 17.97 3.59 -12.93
CA ILE A 37 17.55 3.95 -11.58
C ILE A 37 17.20 5.45 -11.53
N SER A 38 18.08 6.34 -12.03
CA SER A 38 17.81 7.78 -12.06
C SER A 38 16.62 8.12 -12.96
N ARG A 39 16.55 7.51 -14.16
CA ARG A 39 15.43 7.71 -15.10
C ARG A 39 14.08 7.31 -14.46
N PHE A 40 14.04 6.20 -13.73
CA PHE A 40 12.81 5.73 -13.07
C PHE A 40 12.42 6.65 -11.90
N GLU A 41 13.40 7.11 -11.09
CA GLU A 41 13.16 8.08 -10.00
C GLU A 41 12.61 9.41 -10.55
N GLU A 42 13.24 9.95 -11.60
CA GLU A 42 12.82 11.20 -12.25
C GLU A 42 11.43 11.08 -12.88
N ALA A 43 11.17 9.99 -13.61
CA ALA A 43 9.86 9.74 -14.22
C ALA A 43 8.75 9.58 -13.16
N MET A 44 9.05 8.90 -12.05
CA MET A 44 8.09 8.76 -10.95
C MET A 44 7.85 10.09 -10.24
N ALA A 45 8.89 10.87 -9.97
CA ALA A 45 8.76 12.18 -9.35
C ALA A 45 7.91 13.13 -10.21
N ALA A 46 8.07 13.08 -11.54
CA ALA A 46 7.26 13.84 -12.48
C ALA A 46 5.80 13.34 -12.52
N LYS A 47 5.58 12.03 -12.45
CA LYS A 47 4.23 11.42 -12.46
C LYS A 47 3.42 11.77 -11.22
N LEU A 48 4.06 11.85 -10.05
CA LEU A 48 3.42 12.15 -8.76
C LEU A 48 3.52 13.63 -8.35
N PRO A 49 3.85 14.56 -9.20
CA PRO A 49 4.37 15.91 -9.03
C PRO A 49 5.00 16.17 -7.65
N VAL A 50 5.94 15.32 -7.27
CA VAL A 50 6.78 15.50 -6.07
C VAL A 50 8.18 15.94 -6.47
N ARG A 51 8.91 16.57 -5.53
CA ARG A 51 10.25 17.09 -5.84
C ARG A 51 11.28 16.01 -6.07
N GLN A 52 11.18 14.89 -5.36
CA GLN A 52 12.21 13.83 -5.45
C GLN A 52 11.64 12.46 -5.09
N ALA A 53 12.25 11.43 -5.68
CA ALA A 53 12.00 10.02 -5.41
C ALA A 53 13.31 9.28 -5.13
N CYS A 54 13.25 8.20 -4.35
CA CYS A 54 14.37 7.32 -4.05
C CYS A 54 13.92 5.86 -4.21
N ALA A 55 14.40 5.18 -5.24
CA ALA A 55 14.09 3.79 -5.50
C ALA A 55 14.80 2.86 -4.50
N CYS A 56 14.07 1.89 -3.97
CA CYS A 56 14.55 0.92 -3.00
C CYS A 56 14.08 -0.51 -3.33
N GLN A 57 14.60 -1.51 -2.62
CA GLN A 57 14.37 -2.92 -2.94
C GLN A 57 12.95 -3.43 -2.65
N SER A 58 12.18 -2.73 -1.82
CA SER A 58 10.79 -3.09 -1.51
C SER A 58 10.06 -1.91 -0.85
N GLY A 59 8.73 -1.94 -0.83
CA GLY A 59 7.94 -1.01 -0.02
C GLY A 59 8.29 -1.07 1.47
N THR A 60 8.54 -2.27 2.00
CA THR A 60 8.98 -2.46 3.40
C THR A 60 10.30 -1.72 3.67
N ALA A 61 11.27 -1.81 2.77
CA ALA A 61 12.52 -1.08 2.88
C ALA A 61 12.30 0.45 2.83
N GLY A 62 11.37 0.92 1.98
CA GLY A 62 10.98 2.32 1.92
C GLY A 62 10.34 2.82 3.21
N LEU A 63 9.39 2.07 3.79
CA LEU A 63 8.78 2.40 5.09
C LEU A 63 9.82 2.46 6.21
N HIS A 64 10.73 1.48 6.26
CA HIS A 64 11.81 1.44 7.23
C HIS A 64 12.76 2.64 7.10
N LEU A 65 13.16 3.02 5.88
CA LEU A 65 13.97 4.20 5.62
C LEU A 65 13.27 5.49 6.09
N CYS A 66 11.97 5.63 5.84
CA CYS A 66 11.19 6.77 6.30
C CYS A 66 11.15 6.84 7.83
N LEU A 67 10.79 5.75 8.51
CA LEU A 67 10.74 5.69 9.98
C LEU A 67 12.11 6.02 10.59
N ARG A 68 13.18 5.46 10.04
CA ARG A 68 14.57 5.74 10.46
C ARG A 68 14.94 7.21 10.28
N HIS A 69 14.66 7.79 9.10
CA HIS A 69 14.98 9.19 8.80
C HIS A 69 14.25 10.16 9.72
N PHE A 70 12.95 9.93 9.95
CA PHE A 70 12.14 10.79 10.81
C PHE A 70 12.35 10.52 12.31
N GLY A 71 13.35 9.73 12.66
CA GLY A 71 13.82 9.54 14.03
C GLY A 71 12.88 8.72 14.91
N VAL A 72 12.13 7.79 14.31
CA VAL A 72 11.44 6.75 15.07
C VAL A 72 12.48 5.80 15.64
N SER A 73 12.39 5.51 16.92
CA SER A 73 13.40 4.77 17.69
C SER A 73 12.79 3.83 18.71
N ALA A 74 13.63 3.07 19.40
CA ALA A 74 13.19 2.13 20.42
C ALA A 74 12.33 2.80 21.50
N GLY A 75 11.16 2.22 21.77
CA GLY A 75 10.20 2.69 22.74
C GLY A 75 9.26 3.79 22.26
N ASP A 76 9.42 4.33 21.05
CA ASP A 76 8.43 5.23 20.46
C ASP A 76 7.16 4.45 20.06
N LEU A 77 6.02 5.13 20.08
CA LEU A 77 4.74 4.64 19.56
C LEU A 77 4.52 5.13 18.14
N VAL A 78 4.04 4.24 17.27
CA VAL A 78 3.64 4.54 15.89
C VAL A 78 2.18 4.12 15.68
N LEU A 79 1.34 5.06 15.26
CA LEU A 79 -0.08 4.82 15.00
C LEU A 79 -0.24 4.14 13.63
N VAL A 80 -0.89 2.97 13.60
CA VAL A 80 -1.03 2.14 12.40
C VAL A 80 -2.44 1.54 12.29
N PRO A 81 -3.00 1.31 11.09
CA PRO A 81 -4.24 0.56 10.96
C PRO A 81 -4.01 -0.92 11.27
N THR A 82 -5.01 -1.57 11.86
CA THR A 82 -4.98 -3.04 12.04
C THR A 82 -5.20 -3.78 10.74
N LEU A 83 -6.02 -3.22 9.83
CA LEU A 83 -6.30 -3.77 8.52
C LEU A 83 -5.29 -3.25 7.50
N THR A 84 -4.19 -3.94 7.37
CA THR A 84 -3.14 -3.71 6.37
C THR A 84 -2.30 -4.96 6.19
N PHE A 85 -1.51 -5.01 5.11
CA PHE A 85 -0.47 -6.03 4.98
C PHE A 85 0.58 -5.88 6.07
N ILE A 86 1.08 -7.00 6.57
CA ILE A 86 2.00 -7.07 7.73
C ILE A 86 3.28 -6.21 7.58
N ALA A 87 3.68 -5.87 6.36
CA ALA A 87 4.91 -5.13 6.08
C ALA A 87 4.96 -3.75 6.75
N THR A 88 3.82 -3.06 6.84
CA THR A 88 3.70 -1.77 7.53
C THR A 88 4.10 -1.90 9.00
N ILE A 89 3.60 -2.94 9.66
CA ILE A 89 3.87 -3.19 11.08
C ILE A 89 5.31 -3.66 11.30
N ASN A 90 5.80 -4.54 10.41
CA ASN A 90 7.19 -5.01 10.48
C ASN A 90 8.19 -3.85 10.40
N ALA A 91 7.94 -2.84 9.55
CA ALA A 91 8.81 -1.68 9.43
C ALA A 91 8.90 -0.89 10.75
N VAL A 92 7.80 -0.78 11.51
CA VAL A 92 7.80 -0.20 12.88
C VAL A 92 8.67 -1.01 13.81
N LEU A 93 8.51 -2.34 13.82
CA LEU A 93 9.30 -3.21 14.69
C LEU A 93 10.79 -3.21 14.34
N TYR A 94 11.17 -2.99 13.07
CA TYR A 94 12.58 -2.87 12.69
C TYR A 94 13.27 -1.68 13.33
N GLN A 95 12.51 -0.65 13.76
CA GLN A 95 13.01 0.46 14.57
C GLN A 95 12.95 0.18 16.08
N SER A 96 12.57 -1.03 16.51
CA SER A 96 12.28 -1.36 17.90
C SER A 96 11.21 -0.44 18.52
N ALA A 97 10.39 0.18 17.68
CA ALA A 97 9.23 0.98 18.08
C ALA A 97 8.00 0.07 18.24
N GLU A 98 6.94 0.57 18.85
CA GLU A 98 5.75 -0.18 19.15
C GLU A 98 4.56 0.33 18.32
N PRO A 99 3.84 -0.54 17.62
CA PRO A 99 2.61 -0.16 16.92
C PRO A 99 1.47 0.04 17.92
N VAL A 100 0.63 1.06 17.68
CA VAL A 100 -0.70 1.20 18.28
C VAL A 100 -1.71 1.01 17.16
N PHE A 101 -2.56 -0.01 17.28
CA PHE A 101 -3.48 -0.44 16.24
C PHE A 101 -4.81 0.30 16.30
N PHE A 102 -5.25 0.80 15.17
CA PHE A 102 -6.53 1.49 14.98
C PHE A 102 -7.46 0.71 14.07
N ASP A 103 -8.76 0.90 14.28
CA ASP A 103 -9.80 0.39 13.39
C ASP A 103 -9.76 1.07 12.02
N CYS A 104 -10.58 0.60 11.11
CA CYS A 104 -10.79 1.22 9.82
C CYS A 104 -12.13 1.96 9.75
N ASP A 105 -12.23 2.89 8.79
CA ASP A 105 -13.47 3.53 8.39
C ASP A 105 -14.27 2.66 7.39
N ASP A 106 -15.35 3.21 6.81
CA ASP A 106 -16.22 2.50 5.86
C ASP A 106 -15.53 2.18 4.52
N HIS A 107 -14.34 2.70 4.29
CA HIS A 107 -13.49 2.44 3.13
C HIS A 107 -12.28 1.56 3.45
N MET A 108 -12.30 0.84 4.57
CA MET A 108 -11.22 -0.02 5.05
C MET A 108 -9.90 0.71 5.35
N CYS A 109 -9.89 2.03 5.31
CA CYS A 109 -8.74 2.87 5.63
C CYS A 109 -8.74 3.27 7.11
N MET A 110 -7.58 3.69 7.64
CA MET A 110 -7.42 4.09 9.06
C MET A 110 -8.50 5.09 9.50
N ASP A 111 -9.22 4.78 10.59
CA ASP A 111 -10.28 5.64 11.14
C ASP A 111 -9.68 6.88 11.81
N ALA A 112 -9.77 8.02 11.13
CA ALA A 112 -9.22 9.28 11.59
C ALA A 112 -9.89 9.81 12.88
N GLU A 113 -11.18 9.52 13.10
CA GLU A 113 -11.88 9.96 14.30
C GLU A 113 -11.50 9.09 15.52
N GLN A 114 -11.21 7.81 15.31
CA GLN A 114 -10.67 6.99 16.40
C GLN A 114 -9.26 7.45 16.77
N VAL A 115 -8.42 7.83 15.77
CA VAL A 115 -7.11 8.45 16.03
C VAL A 115 -7.27 9.76 16.80
N ALA A 116 -8.21 10.63 16.40
CA ALA A 116 -8.49 11.89 17.10
C ALA A 116 -8.87 11.65 18.57
N SER A 117 -9.78 10.71 18.80
CA SER A 117 -10.24 10.35 20.17
C SER A 117 -9.09 9.83 21.04
N TYR A 118 -8.21 9.00 20.51
CA TYR A 118 -7.01 8.52 21.20
C TYR A 118 -6.07 9.65 21.56
N LEU A 119 -5.74 10.51 20.59
CA LEU A 119 -4.83 11.64 20.82
C LEU A 119 -5.38 12.64 21.84
N GLU A 120 -6.69 12.90 21.82
CA GLU A 120 -7.34 13.83 22.76
C GLU A 120 -7.42 13.28 24.18
N LYS A 121 -7.80 12.00 24.33
CA LYS A 121 -8.11 11.42 25.65
C LYS A 121 -6.92 10.76 26.32
N GLU A 122 -5.99 10.24 25.55
CA GLU A 122 -4.94 9.35 26.03
C GLU A 122 -3.54 9.90 25.83
N CYS A 123 -3.41 11.06 25.17
CA CYS A 123 -2.14 11.73 24.96
C CYS A 123 -2.13 13.16 25.49
N ARG A 124 -0.94 13.67 25.73
CA ARG A 124 -0.70 15.08 26.06
C ARG A 124 0.53 15.60 25.34
N ILE A 125 0.62 16.90 25.15
CA ILE A 125 1.81 17.53 24.57
C ILE A 125 2.74 17.96 25.68
N GLU A 126 3.97 17.43 25.68
CA GLU A 126 5.03 17.77 26.61
C GLU A 126 6.29 18.16 25.84
N HIS A 127 6.80 19.37 26.08
CA HIS A 127 8.02 19.88 25.44
C HIS A 127 8.01 19.75 23.91
N GLY A 128 6.86 19.97 23.27
CA GLY A 128 6.68 19.86 21.82
C GLY A 128 6.62 18.42 21.27
N ARG A 129 6.40 17.43 22.15
CA ARG A 129 6.21 16.01 21.78
C ARG A 129 4.86 15.52 22.28
N THR A 130 4.24 14.65 21.54
CA THR A 130 3.04 13.93 21.99
C THR A 130 3.46 12.72 22.81
N VAL A 131 2.98 12.64 24.04
CA VAL A 131 3.29 11.57 25.00
C VAL A 131 2.00 10.87 25.39
N GLU A 132 1.98 9.54 25.30
CA GLU A 132 0.88 8.74 25.83
C GLU A 132 0.87 8.78 27.36
N ILE A 133 -0.28 9.08 27.94
CA ILE A 133 -0.41 9.37 29.39
C ILE A 133 -0.04 8.15 30.25
N VAL A 134 -0.50 6.95 29.84
CA VAL A 134 -0.36 5.73 30.64
C VAL A 134 1.07 5.19 30.61
N SER A 135 1.68 5.08 29.42
CA SER A 135 3.02 4.51 29.28
C SER A 135 4.15 5.51 29.43
N GLY A 136 3.87 6.80 29.26
CA GLY A 136 4.88 7.85 29.19
C GLY A 136 5.72 7.83 27.90
N LYS A 137 5.34 7.01 26.90
CA LYS A 137 6.07 6.86 25.64
C LYS A 137 5.70 7.96 24.65
N THR A 138 6.65 8.34 23.82
CA THR A 138 6.43 9.33 22.74
C THR A 138 5.63 8.70 21.61
N VAL A 139 4.51 9.32 21.22
CA VAL A 139 3.84 9.03 19.94
C VAL A 139 4.56 9.82 18.86
N LYS A 140 5.34 9.12 18.04
CA LYS A 140 6.29 9.76 17.11
C LYS A 140 5.75 9.96 15.70
N ALA A 141 5.00 8.99 15.21
CA ALA A 141 4.54 8.97 13.82
C ALA A 141 3.18 8.28 13.68
N MET A 142 2.52 8.53 12.56
CA MET A 142 1.43 7.69 12.06
C MET A 142 1.74 7.22 10.63
N VAL A 143 1.28 6.01 10.31
CA VAL A 143 1.43 5.40 8.99
C VAL A 143 0.05 5.03 8.46
N PRO A 144 -0.70 6.00 7.88
CA PRO A 144 -1.94 5.71 7.17
C PRO A 144 -1.63 4.84 5.96
N VAL A 145 -2.45 3.80 5.73
CA VAL A 145 -2.33 2.89 4.60
C VAL A 145 -3.50 3.09 3.66
N HIS A 146 -3.23 3.32 2.40
CA HIS A 146 -4.22 3.47 1.33
C HIS A 146 -4.62 2.08 0.81
N VAL A 147 -5.50 1.40 1.57
CA VAL A 147 -5.79 -0.03 1.40
C VAL A 147 -6.51 -0.30 0.08
N PHE A 148 -6.05 -1.34 -0.64
CA PHE A 148 -6.63 -1.87 -1.89
C PHE A 148 -6.80 -0.85 -3.03
N GLY A 149 -6.14 0.30 -2.95
CA GLY A 149 -6.22 1.34 -3.97
C GLY A 149 -7.20 2.46 -3.63
N ASP A 150 -7.83 2.41 -2.47
CA ASP A 150 -8.57 3.53 -1.90
C ASP A 150 -7.61 4.48 -1.14
N HIS A 151 -8.10 5.46 -0.43
CA HIS A 151 -7.27 6.38 0.34
C HIS A 151 -7.88 6.75 1.70
N CYS A 152 -6.99 7.04 2.66
CA CYS A 152 -7.37 7.56 3.98
C CYS A 152 -7.95 8.97 3.90
N ASP A 153 -8.66 9.40 4.94
CA ASP A 153 -9.02 10.81 5.16
C ASP A 153 -7.77 11.61 5.56
N MET A 154 -6.97 11.98 4.54
CA MET A 154 -5.73 12.72 4.76
C MET A 154 -5.97 14.15 5.24
N ASP A 155 -7.11 14.76 4.95
CA ASP A 155 -7.43 16.11 5.48
C ASP A 155 -7.44 16.08 7.01
N ARG A 156 -8.16 15.12 7.59
CA ARG A 156 -8.27 14.96 9.04
C ARG A 156 -6.97 14.48 9.68
N LEU A 157 -6.33 13.47 9.10
CA LEU A 157 -5.08 12.90 9.63
C LEU A 157 -3.94 13.94 9.63
N MET A 158 -3.82 14.76 8.60
CA MET A 158 -2.80 15.81 8.54
C MET A 158 -3.07 16.96 9.53
N ASP A 159 -4.34 17.29 9.79
CA ASP A 159 -4.68 18.26 10.84
C ASP A 159 -4.30 17.74 12.23
N LEU A 160 -4.60 16.47 12.51
CA LEU A 160 -4.17 15.80 13.75
C LEU A 160 -2.64 15.76 13.87
N ALA A 161 -1.96 15.39 12.78
CA ALA A 161 -0.50 15.36 12.76
C ALA A 161 0.12 16.72 13.08
N LYS A 162 -0.43 17.79 12.53
CA LYS A 162 0.01 19.16 12.82
C LYS A 162 -0.25 19.55 14.28
N GLN A 163 -1.45 19.24 14.79
CA GLN A 163 -1.84 19.57 16.16
C GLN A 163 -0.98 18.84 17.20
N TYR A 164 -0.68 17.56 16.94
CA TYR A 164 0.02 16.68 17.87
C TYR A 164 1.50 16.45 17.51
N HIS A 165 2.06 17.23 16.60
CA HIS A 165 3.47 17.16 16.19
C HIS A 165 3.93 15.77 15.73
N LEU A 166 3.08 15.06 14.99
CA LEU A 166 3.35 13.71 14.49
C LEU A 166 3.92 13.75 13.06
N THR A 167 4.84 12.85 12.79
CA THR A 167 5.25 12.58 11.40
C THR A 167 4.21 11.69 10.72
N VAL A 168 3.85 12.00 9.46
CA VAL A 168 2.96 11.19 8.62
C VAL A 168 3.76 10.56 7.50
N ILE A 169 3.76 9.23 7.42
CA ILE A 169 4.34 8.45 6.34
C ILE A 169 3.20 7.73 5.64
N GLU A 170 2.86 8.15 4.42
CA GLU A 170 1.81 7.48 3.64
C GLU A 170 2.32 6.12 3.15
N ASP A 171 1.68 5.04 3.59
CA ASP A 171 1.85 3.75 2.93
C ASP A 171 0.93 3.69 1.70
N ALA A 172 1.48 4.15 0.57
CA ALA A 172 0.83 4.16 -0.74
C ALA A 172 1.24 2.95 -1.60
N THR A 173 1.70 1.87 -0.95
CA THR A 173 2.17 0.65 -1.63
C THR A 173 1.08 -0.06 -2.42
N GLU A 174 -0.18 0.29 -2.19
CA GLU A 174 -1.36 -0.30 -2.84
C GLU A 174 -2.11 0.71 -3.73
N SER A 175 -1.71 2.00 -3.74
CA SER A 175 -2.51 3.07 -4.33
C SER A 175 -1.81 3.92 -5.40
N LEU A 176 -0.67 3.47 -5.96
CA LEU A 176 0.00 4.20 -7.04
C LEU A 176 -0.98 4.50 -8.20
N GLY A 177 -1.03 5.77 -8.61
CA GLY A 177 -1.95 6.27 -9.63
C GLY A 177 -3.32 6.67 -9.09
N GLY A 178 -3.60 6.44 -7.79
CA GLY A 178 -4.76 6.99 -7.12
C GLY A 178 -4.62 8.49 -6.87
N VAL A 179 -5.74 9.23 -6.94
CA VAL A 179 -5.81 10.67 -6.68
C VAL A 179 -6.96 11.00 -5.73
N PHE A 180 -6.77 11.98 -4.87
CA PHE A 180 -7.84 12.47 -4.00
C PHE A 180 -8.90 13.20 -4.84
N SER A 181 -10.16 12.77 -4.76
CA SER A 181 -11.27 13.35 -5.54
C SER A 181 -11.90 14.57 -4.88
N GLN A 182 -11.67 14.81 -3.59
CA GLN A 182 -12.29 15.86 -2.79
C GLN A 182 -11.36 16.35 -1.68
N GLY A 183 -11.82 17.35 -0.94
CA GLY A 183 -11.07 17.94 0.19
C GLY A 183 -9.93 18.85 -0.24
N ARG A 184 -9.09 19.20 0.72
CA ARG A 184 -7.94 20.10 0.55
C ARG A 184 -6.89 19.58 -0.44
N TYR A 185 -6.78 18.26 -0.51
CA TYR A 185 -5.79 17.58 -1.36
C TYR A 185 -6.35 17.12 -2.71
N LYS A 186 -7.55 17.59 -3.10
CA LYS A 186 -8.17 17.25 -4.39
C LYS A 186 -7.19 17.41 -5.55
N GLY A 187 -7.08 16.37 -6.36
CA GLY A 187 -6.19 16.31 -7.53
C GLY A 187 -4.74 15.92 -7.22
N LEU A 188 -4.33 15.85 -5.94
CA LEU A 188 -3.02 15.31 -5.57
C LEU A 188 -3.07 13.79 -5.57
N PRO A 189 -1.97 13.12 -5.98
CA PRO A 189 -1.87 11.67 -5.92
C PRO A 189 -1.64 11.18 -4.48
N THR A 190 -2.07 9.96 -4.20
CA THR A 190 -1.73 9.24 -2.97
C THR A 190 -0.20 9.07 -2.86
N GLY A 191 0.33 9.24 -1.65
CA GLY A 191 1.77 9.23 -1.38
C GLY A 191 2.45 10.60 -1.50
N ALA A 192 1.72 11.67 -1.91
CA ALA A 192 2.29 13.01 -2.12
C ALA A 192 1.88 14.05 -1.05
N VAL A 193 1.10 13.67 -0.05
CA VAL A 193 0.49 14.57 0.95
C VAL A 193 1.24 14.54 2.28
N GLY A 194 1.64 13.39 2.76
CA GLY A 194 2.39 13.23 4.01
C GLY A 194 3.81 13.81 3.96
N HIS A 195 4.57 13.62 5.01
CA HIS A 195 5.98 14.01 5.06
C HIS A 195 6.82 13.19 4.07
N ALA A 196 6.42 11.93 3.83
CA ALA A 196 6.89 11.05 2.76
C ALA A 196 5.81 10.05 2.41
N GLY A 197 5.84 9.57 1.17
CA GLY A 197 5.03 8.45 0.71
C GLY A 197 5.91 7.29 0.28
N VAL A 198 5.37 6.07 0.39
CA VAL A 198 6.08 4.85 0.01
C VAL A 198 5.26 4.07 -0.99
N LEU A 199 5.88 3.69 -2.09
CA LEU A 199 5.31 2.89 -3.17
C LEU A 199 5.91 1.48 -3.16
N SER A 200 5.18 0.51 -3.73
CA SER A 200 5.67 -0.86 -3.92
C SER A 200 5.47 -1.31 -5.36
N PHE A 201 6.45 -2.06 -5.84
CA PHE A 201 6.46 -2.65 -7.18
C PHE A 201 6.62 -4.18 -7.10
N ASN A 202 6.03 -4.80 -6.07
CA ASN A 202 5.98 -6.26 -5.96
C ASN A 202 5.16 -6.86 -7.12
N GLY A 203 5.30 -8.16 -7.37
CA GLY A 203 4.71 -8.85 -8.53
C GLY A 203 3.20 -8.70 -8.70
N ASN A 204 2.46 -8.45 -7.62
CA ASN A 204 1.00 -8.28 -7.64
C ASN A 204 0.51 -6.82 -7.64
N LYS A 205 1.42 -5.84 -7.65
CA LYS A 205 1.06 -4.42 -7.64
C LYS A 205 0.61 -3.95 -9.02
N ILE A 206 0.10 -2.72 -9.11
CA ILE A 206 -0.44 -2.18 -10.36
C ILE A 206 0.61 -2.10 -11.47
N ILE A 207 1.84 -1.81 -11.10
CA ILE A 207 3.06 -2.00 -11.89
C ILE A 207 4.09 -2.78 -11.09
N THR A 208 4.99 -3.47 -11.75
CA THR A 208 5.96 -4.34 -11.07
C THR A 208 7.39 -4.16 -11.55
N THR A 209 8.33 -4.38 -10.62
CA THR A 209 9.75 -4.60 -10.90
C THR A 209 10.20 -6.01 -10.48
N GLY A 210 9.24 -6.95 -10.34
CA GLY A 210 9.45 -8.26 -9.72
C GLY A 210 9.50 -8.20 -8.20
N GLY A 211 10.17 -7.24 -7.67
CA GLY A 211 10.23 -6.74 -6.29
C GLY A 211 10.85 -5.35 -6.34
N GLY A 212 10.42 -4.44 -5.48
CA GLY A 212 10.88 -3.07 -5.48
C GLY A 212 9.96 -2.16 -4.70
N GLY A 213 10.43 -0.95 -4.45
CA GLY A 213 9.69 0.13 -3.83
C GLY A 213 10.31 1.47 -4.15
N MET A 214 9.67 2.53 -3.69
CA MET A 214 10.16 3.89 -3.86
C MET A 214 9.65 4.78 -2.74
N VAL A 215 10.53 5.59 -2.18
CA VAL A 215 10.14 6.71 -1.31
C VAL A 215 9.98 7.94 -2.17
N VAL A 216 8.92 8.70 -1.94
CA VAL A 216 8.63 9.97 -2.62
C VAL A 216 8.39 11.08 -1.59
N SER A 217 8.87 12.28 -1.84
CA SER A 217 8.64 13.42 -0.95
C SER A 217 8.97 14.76 -1.61
N ASN A 218 8.34 15.82 -1.09
CA ASN A 218 8.70 17.20 -1.38
C ASN A 218 9.87 17.72 -0.52
N ASN A 219 10.29 16.95 0.48
CA ASN A 219 11.46 17.24 1.33
C ASN A 219 12.72 16.64 0.69
N VAL A 220 13.39 17.43 -0.15
CA VAL A 220 14.61 17.00 -0.89
C VAL A 220 15.73 16.53 0.03
N PRO A 221 16.08 17.23 1.13
CA PRO A 221 17.06 16.72 2.11
C PRO A 221 16.69 15.37 2.70
N ALA A 222 15.40 15.14 3.00
CA ALA A 222 14.94 13.86 3.55
C ALA A 222 15.15 12.71 2.55
N VAL A 223 14.77 12.90 1.28
CA VAL A 223 14.98 11.88 0.24
C VAL A 223 16.48 11.65 0.00
N GLY A 224 17.29 12.70 0.05
CA GLY A 224 18.76 12.60 -0.04
C GLY A 224 19.34 11.72 1.06
N HIS A 225 18.93 11.95 2.32
CA HIS A 225 19.38 11.13 3.45
C HIS A 225 18.88 9.69 3.35
N MET A 226 17.61 9.45 2.97
CA MET A 226 17.12 8.09 2.78
C MET A 226 17.84 7.35 1.64
N ARG A 227 18.23 8.06 0.57
CA ARG A 227 19.09 7.50 -0.50
C ARG A 227 20.48 7.13 0.04
N TYR A 228 21.11 7.98 0.82
CA TYR A 228 22.38 7.72 1.49
C TYR A 228 22.28 6.48 2.39
N LEU A 229 21.26 6.41 3.25
CA LEU A 229 21.03 5.24 4.11
C LEU A 229 20.80 3.95 3.29
N SER A 230 20.13 4.03 2.14
CA SER A 230 19.84 2.87 1.29
C SER A 230 21.07 2.26 0.64
N GLN A 231 22.20 2.97 0.63
CA GLN A 231 23.47 2.60 0.01
C GLN A 231 24.57 2.41 1.06
N GLN A 232 24.25 1.81 2.21
CA GLN A 232 25.16 1.51 3.31
C GLN A 232 25.67 2.78 4.05
N ALA A 233 25.05 3.95 3.88
CA ALA A 233 25.52 5.23 4.43
C ALA A 233 27.01 5.47 4.11
N LYS A 234 27.37 5.43 2.82
CA LYS A 234 28.74 5.55 2.36
C LYS A 234 29.12 7.01 2.14
N ASP A 235 30.03 7.55 2.94
CA ASP A 235 30.52 8.93 2.85
C ASP A 235 31.65 9.07 1.83
N ASP A 236 32.57 8.08 1.79
CA ASP A 236 33.64 8.04 0.83
C ASP A 236 33.68 6.71 0.07
N ALA A 237 33.60 6.78 -1.26
CA ALA A 237 33.55 5.60 -2.11
C ALA A 237 34.93 4.95 -2.34
N VAL A 238 36.01 5.71 -2.15
CA VAL A 238 37.39 5.25 -2.38
C VAL A 238 37.94 4.57 -1.14
N TYR A 239 37.75 5.21 0.02
CA TYR A 239 38.29 4.73 1.29
C TYR A 239 37.27 3.97 2.14
N TYR A 240 36.03 3.82 1.66
CA TYR A 240 34.93 3.11 2.36
C TYR A 240 34.66 3.66 3.76
N ILE A 241 34.67 5.00 3.89
CA ILE A 241 34.38 5.67 5.16
C ILE A 241 32.87 5.74 5.36
N HIS A 242 32.41 5.53 6.58
CA HIS A 242 31.02 5.56 6.99
C HIS A 242 30.92 6.31 8.32
N GLU A 243 30.23 7.46 8.33
CA GLU A 243 29.97 8.24 9.55
C GLU A 243 28.66 7.78 10.24
N GLU A 244 27.80 7.07 9.49
CA GLU A 244 26.55 6.52 9.97
C GLU A 244 26.38 5.08 9.45
N TRP A 245 25.62 4.26 10.16
CA TRP A 245 25.25 2.93 9.64
C TRP A 245 24.02 3.01 8.76
N GLY A 246 24.04 2.30 7.64
CA GLY A 246 22.97 2.25 6.65
C GLY A 246 22.57 0.82 6.28
N TYR A 247 21.89 0.70 5.15
CA TYR A 247 21.26 -0.53 4.69
C TYR A 247 21.65 -0.85 3.24
N ASN A 248 21.55 -2.09 2.87
CA ASN A 248 21.62 -2.51 1.46
C ASN A 248 20.20 -2.55 0.86
N TYR A 249 19.59 -1.37 0.71
CA TYR A 249 18.19 -1.21 0.27
C TYR A 249 18.04 -0.52 -1.09
N ARG A 250 19.13 -0.21 -1.78
CA ARG A 250 19.07 0.42 -3.11
C ARG A 250 18.48 -0.54 -4.14
N MET A 251 17.56 -0.05 -4.97
CA MET A 251 17.04 -0.79 -6.12
C MET A 251 18.15 -1.10 -7.13
N THR A 252 18.08 -2.25 -7.80
CA THR A 252 19.00 -2.60 -8.89
C THR A 252 18.59 -1.95 -10.21
N ASN A 253 19.54 -1.76 -11.11
CA ASN A 253 19.30 -1.19 -12.44
C ASN A 253 18.37 -2.06 -13.29
N LEU A 254 18.44 -3.39 -13.14
CA LEU A 254 17.51 -4.32 -13.82
C LEU A 254 16.06 -4.10 -13.36
N GLN A 255 15.85 -3.96 -12.05
CA GLN A 255 14.53 -3.65 -11.50
C GLN A 255 14.01 -2.29 -11.98
N ALA A 256 14.88 -1.28 -11.99
CA ALA A 256 14.53 0.06 -12.44
C ALA A 256 14.21 0.11 -13.94
N ALA A 257 14.92 -0.66 -14.77
CA ALA A 257 14.64 -0.78 -16.20
C ALA A 257 13.25 -1.36 -16.44
N LEU A 258 12.90 -2.43 -15.73
CA LEU A 258 11.55 -3.00 -15.76
C LEU A 258 10.51 -1.99 -15.26
N GLY A 259 10.79 -1.31 -14.14
CA GLY A 259 9.89 -0.34 -13.52
C GLY A 259 9.61 0.88 -14.39
N LEU A 260 10.61 1.39 -15.12
CA LEU A 260 10.44 2.49 -16.05
C LEU A 260 9.49 2.11 -17.20
N ALA A 261 9.67 0.94 -17.79
CA ALA A 261 8.79 0.45 -18.84
C ALA A 261 7.35 0.25 -18.35
N GLN A 262 7.20 -0.29 -17.16
CA GLN A 262 5.88 -0.46 -16.53
C GLN A 262 5.21 0.89 -16.18
N LEU A 263 6.00 1.89 -15.78
CA LEU A 263 5.47 3.24 -15.50
C LEU A 263 4.93 3.92 -16.76
N GLU A 264 5.54 3.68 -17.92
CA GLU A 264 5.06 4.16 -19.21
C GLU A 264 3.66 3.63 -19.55
N GLU A 265 3.30 2.43 -19.05
CA GLU A 265 2.01 1.78 -19.26
C GLU A 265 0.98 2.07 -18.16
N LEU A 266 1.35 2.78 -17.08
CA LEU A 266 0.52 2.95 -15.89
C LEU A 266 -0.88 3.49 -16.21
N ASP A 267 -1.00 4.54 -17.05
CA ASP A 267 -2.30 5.15 -17.38
C ASP A 267 -3.23 4.16 -18.11
N GLY A 268 -2.65 3.35 -18.99
CA GLY A 268 -3.38 2.28 -19.67
C GLY A 268 -3.85 1.18 -18.70
N PHE A 269 -3.03 0.84 -17.69
CA PHE A 269 -3.43 -0.13 -16.67
C PHE A 269 -4.54 0.43 -15.78
N LEU A 270 -4.47 1.69 -15.38
CA LEU A 270 -5.53 2.35 -14.60
C LEU A 270 -6.86 2.38 -15.34
N GLU A 271 -6.84 2.62 -16.65
CA GLU A 271 -8.04 2.61 -17.47
C GLU A 271 -8.65 1.20 -17.53
N ILE A 272 -7.86 0.18 -17.79
CA ILE A 272 -8.34 -1.22 -17.78
C ILE A 272 -8.92 -1.58 -16.41
N LYS A 273 -8.29 -1.16 -15.32
CA LYS A 273 -8.78 -1.40 -13.96
C LYS A 273 -10.17 -0.78 -13.75
N ARG A 274 -10.39 0.45 -14.19
CA ARG A 274 -11.70 1.11 -14.12
C ARG A 274 -12.77 0.37 -14.94
N GLN A 275 -12.42 -0.04 -16.17
CA GLN A 275 -13.33 -0.79 -17.04
C GLN A 275 -13.71 -2.14 -16.44
N ASN A 276 -12.75 -2.92 -15.93
CA ASN A 276 -13.00 -4.19 -15.26
C ASN A 276 -13.87 -4.02 -14.01
N TYR A 277 -13.61 -2.98 -13.20
CA TYR A 277 -14.44 -2.67 -12.03
C TYR A 277 -15.88 -2.30 -12.42
N ALA A 278 -16.05 -1.49 -13.47
CA ALA A 278 -17.37 -1.12 -13.98
C ALA A 278 -18.15 -2.34 -14.50
N HIS A 279 -17.47 -3.26 -15.21
CA HIS A 279 -18.05 -4.52 -15.65
C HIS A 279 -18.58 -5.36 -14.47
N TYR A 280 -17.76 -5.56 -13.43
CA TYR A 280 -18.20 -6.27 -12.22
C TYR A 280 -19.36 -5.58 -11.55
N ARG A 281 -19.31 -4.26 -11.40
CA ARG A 281 -20.37 -3.46 -10.77
C ARG A 281 -21.71 -3.63 -11.49
N GLU A 282 -21.70 -3.59 -12.82
CA GLU A 282 -22.91 -3.79 -13.64
C GLU A 282 -23.45 -5.21 -13.49
N ARG A 283 -22.59 -6.22 -13.67
CA ARG A 283 -23.00 -7.63 -13.66
C ARG A 283 -23.43 -8.16 -12.29
N LEU A 284 -22.87 -7.58 -11.22
CA LEU A 284 -23.21 -7.96 -9.84
C LEU A 284 -24.30 -7.05 -9.24
N ALA A 285 -24.81 -6.07 -9.98
CA ALA A 285 -25.92 -5.26 -9.54
C ALA A 285 -27.12 -6.12 -9.17
N GLY A 286 -27.68 -5.93 -7.97
CA GLY A 286 -28.80 -6.74 -7.48
C GLY A 286 -28.43 -8.13 -6.96
N CYS A 287 -27.16 -8.45 -6.78
CA CYS A 287 -26.74 -9.66 -6.09
C CYS A 287 -27.34 -9.71 -4.66
N GLY A 288 -28.17 -10.74 -4.39
CA GLY A 288 -29.00 -10.79 -3.17
C GLY A 288 -28.20 -10.95 -1.88
N TYR A 289 -26.99 -11.55 -1.92
CA TYR A 289 -26.22 -11.92 -0.74
C TYR A 289 -24.93 -11.12 -0.54
N GLY A 290 -24.57 -10.25 -1.49
CA GLY A 290 -23.36 -9.44 -1.40
C GLY A 290 -23.34 -8.32 -2.42
N GLU A 291 -22.28 -7.51 -2.37
CA GLU A 291 -22.10 -6.36 -3.23
C GLU A 291 -20.60 -6.09 -3.49
N LEU A 292 -20.31 -5.43 -4.59
CA LEU A 292 -18.96 -4.90 -4.86
C LEU A 292 -18.80 -3.57 -4.10
N LEU A 293 -17.80 -3.48 -3.22
CA LEU A 293 -17.59 -2.28 -2.41
C LEU A 293 -17.12 -1.10 -3.29
N PRO A 294 -17.68 0.10 -3.06
CA PRO A 294 -17.25 1.30 -3.77
C PRO A 294 -15.91 1.82 -3.24
N PHE A 295 -15.21 2.57 -4.06
CA PHE A 295 -14.03 3.34 -3.66
C PHE A 295 -14.42 4.78 -3.28
N ARG A 296 -13.77 5.36 -2.25
CA ARG A 296 -13.98 6.73 -1.78
C ARG A 296 -13.80 7.76 -2.90
N SER A 297 -12.75 7.65 -3.68
CA SER A 297 -12.49 8.52 -4.83
C SER A 297 -13.24 8.14 -6.10
N GLY A 298 -14.03 7.06 -6.10
CA GLY A 298 -14.62 6.57 -7.33
C GLY A 298 -13.56 6.33 -8.40
N ASP A 299 -13.67 6.98 -9.55
CA ASP A 299 -12.71 6.86 -10.66
C ASP A 299 -11.32 7.44 -10.35
N GLY A 300 -11.15 8.19 -9.27
CA GLY A 300 -9.86 8.64 -8.75
C GLY A 300 -9.06 7.57 -8.04
N SER A 301 -9.66 6.44 -7.67
CA SER A 301 -8.97 5.26 -7.14
C SER A 301 -8.15 4.57 -8.23
N ASN A 302 -7.07 3.87 -7.86
CA ASN A 302 -6.35 3.03 -8.80
C ASN A 302 -6.99 1.64 -8.99
N HIS A 303 -8.02 1.31 -8.21
CA HIS A 303 -8.73 0.04 -8.28
C HIS A 303 -7.79 -1.18 -8.21
N TRP A 304 -6.80 -1.16 -7.30
CA TRP A 304 -5.81 -2.24 -7.23
C TRP A 304 -6.44 -3.58 -6.98
N PHE A 305 -7.26 -3.74 -5.92
CA PHE A 305 -8.07 -4.93 -5.68
C PHE A 305 -9.55 -4.58 -5.66
N TYR A 306 -10.38 -5.44 -6.24
CA TYR A 306 -11.84 -5.34 -6.16
C TYR A 306 -12.33 -6.18 -4.99
N SER A 307 -13.05 -5.55 -4.09
CA SER A 307 -13.56 -6.15 -2.85
C SER A 307 -15.06 -6.47 -3.00
N PHE A 308 -15.40 -7.75 -2.98
CA PHE A 308 -16.78 -8.22 -2.90
C PHE A 308 -17.12 -8.53 -1.44
N ALA A 309 -18.15 -7.89 -0.90
CA ALA A 309 -18.58 -8.05 0.49
C ALA A 309 -19.87 -8.83 0.57
N LEU A 310 -19.95 -9.82 1.46
CA LEU A 310 -21.23 -10.39 1.91
C LEU A 310 -22.04 -9.29 2.62
N ARG A 311 -23.37 -9.35 2.55
CA ARG A 311 -24.24 -8.38 3.24
C ARG A 311 -24.06 -8.41 4.75
N GLU A 312 -23.99 -9.62 5.30
CA GLU A 312 -23.78 -9.82 6.73
C GLU A 312 -22.38 -10.40 7.00
N PRO A 313 -21.73 -10.00 8.08
CA PRO A 313 -20.46 -10.59 8.50
C PRO A 313 -20.65 -12.07 8.87
N ASP A 314 -20.09 -12.96 8.06
CA ASP A 314 -20.09 -14.41 8.28
C ASP A 314 -18.81 -15.02 7.72
N GLY A 315 -17.81 -15.18 8.59
CA GLY A 315 -16.50 -15.72 8.21
C GLY A 315 -16.58 -17.14 7.65
N ALA A 316 -17.54 -17.96 8.11
CA ALA A 316 -17.71 -19.31 7.59
C ALA A 316 -18.31 -19.30 6.17
N LYS A 317 -19.28 -18.44 5.91
CA LYS A 317 -19.84 -18.24 4.56
C LYS A 317 -18.81 -17.64 3.59
N ARG A 318 -18.02 -16.66 4.04
CA ARG A 318 -16.90 -16.12 3.29
C ARG A 318 -15.90 -17.22 2.90
N ASP A 319 -15.54 -18.10 3.83
CA ASP A 319 -14.59 -19.18 3.56
C ASP A 319 -15.17 -20.22 2.59
N ARG A 320 -16.49 -20.54 2.70
CA ARG A 320 -17.19 -21.38 1.72
C ARG A 320 -17.21 -20.74 0.32
N LEU A 321 -17.44 -19.42 0.23
CA LEU A 321 -17.36 -18.69 -1.04
C LEU A 321 -15.96 -18.83 -1.67
N ILE A 322 -14.89 -18.63 -0.89
CA ILE A 322 -13.50 -18.78 -1.39
C ILE A 322 -13.26 -20.21 -1.88
N GLN A 323 -13.69 -21.22 -1.14
CA GLN A 323 -13.54 -22.63 -1.54
C GLN A 323 -14.33 -22.93 -2.83
N TYR A 324 -15.57 -22.44 -2.93
CA TYR A 324 -16.39 -22.59 -4.12
C TYR A 324 -15.73 -21.96 -5.35
N MET A 325 -15.26 -20.72 -5.26
CA MET A 325 -14.57 -20.03 -6.34
C MET A 325 -13.31 -20.80 -6.77
N ASN A 326 -12.55 -21.33 -5.83
CA ASN A 326 -11.37 -22.15 -6.11
C ASN A 326 -11.72 -23.43 -6.89
N VAL A 327 -12.81 -24.10 -6.55
CA VAL A 327 -13.31 -25.28 -7.31
C VAL A 327 -13.70 -24.90 -8.76
N GLN A 328 -14.10 -23.64 -8.98
CA GLN A 328 -14.37 -23.10 -10.31
C GLN A 328 -13.09 -22.63 -11.05
N ASN A 329 -11.89 -22.92 -10.53
CA ASN A 329 -10.60 -22.43 -11.02
C ASN A 329 -10.46 -20.90 -10.99
N ILE A 330 -11.15 -20.22 -10.06
CA ILE A 330 -11.09 -18.77 -9.88
C ILE A 330 -10.42 -18.46 -8.55
N GLN A 331 -9.25 -17.81 -8.59
CA GLN A 331 -8.53 -17.45 -7.38
C GLN A 331 -9.17 -16.24 -6.71
N THR A 332 -9.54 -16.41 -5.45
CA THR A 332 -9.98 -15.33 -4.56
C THR A 332 -9.23 -15.39 -3.23
N ARG A 333 -9.23 -14.31 -2.47
CA ARG A 333 -8.56 -14.24 -1.16
C ARG A 333 -9.45 -13.46 -0.18
N PRO A 334 -9.45 -13.81 1.11
CA PRO A 334 -9.94 -12.86 2.12
C PRO A 334 -9.06 -11.62 2.11
N ILE A 335 -9.57 -10.52 2.66
CA ILE A 335 -8.73 -9.34 2.94
C ILE A 335 -7.66 -9.68 4.00
N TRP A 336 -6.76 -8.74 4.29
CA TRP A 336 -5.68 -8.96 5.25
C TRP A 336 -6.23 -9.36 6.62
N LYS A 337 -5.66 -10.42 7.22
CA LYS A 337 -5.95 -10.75 8.61
C LYS A 337 -5.51 -9.59 9.51
N LEU A 338 -6.38 -9.22 10.45
CA LEU A 338 -6.13 -8.09 11.34
C LEU A 338 -4.83 -8.28 12.13
N ASN A 339 -3.93 -7.30 12.04
CA ASN A 339 -2.59 -7.46 12.57
C ASN A 339 -2.56 -7.63 14.08
N HIS A 340 -3.37 -6.88 14.84
CA HIS A 340 -3.43 -7.01 16.30
C HIS A 340 -3.84 -8.41 16.78
N THR A 341 -4.49 -9.23 15.95
CA THR A 341 -4.89 -10.60 16.28
C THR A 341 -3.80 -11.63 15.98
N GLN A 342 -2.76 -11.25 15.23
CA GLN A 342 -1.68 -12.15 14.83
C GLN A 342 -0.66 -12.33 15.94
N THR A 343 -0.12 -13.54 16.06
CA THR A 343 0.77 -13.95 17.17
C THR A 343 1.89 -12.96 17.49
N PRO A 344 2.62 -12.38 16.51
CA PRO A 344 3.73 -11.48 16.85
C PRO A 344 3.28 -10.12 17.39
N PHE A 345 1.99 -9.79 17.31
CA PHE A 345 1.52 -8.43 17.62
C PHE A 345 0.48 -8.38 18.75
N ARG A 346 0.05 -9.51 19.29
CA ARG A 346 -1.03 -9.57 20.32
C ARG A 346 -0.73 -8.84 21.63
N THR A 347 0.54 -8.55 21.89
CA THR A 347 0.96 -7.85 23.11
C THR A 347 0.98 -6.33 22.97
N TYR A 348 0.88 -5.84 21.74
CA TYR A 348 0.83 -4.40 21.47
C TYR A 348 -0.59 -3.86 21.64
N ARG A 349 -0.66 -2.58 21.91
CA ARG A 349 -1.92 -1.89 22.13
C ARG A 349 -2.77 -1.89 20.87
N ALA A 350 -4.04 -2.22 21.01
CA ALA A 350 -5.07 -2.08 19.98
C ALA A 350 -6.27 -1.32 20.55
N MET A 351 -6.82 -0.43 19.75
CA MET A 351 -8.10 0.18 19.99
C MET A 351 -9.22 -0.82 19.67
N ASP A 352 -10.49 -0.45 19.88
CA ASP A 352 -11.59 -1.29 19.39
C ASP A 352 -11.53 -1.36 17.86
N CYS A 353 -11.46 -2.57 17.31
CA CYS A 353 -11.30 -2.86 15.88
C CYS A 353 -12.52 -3.63 15.34
N GLY A 354 -13.70 -3.33 15.83
CA GLY A 354 -14.95 -4.06 15.48
C GLY A 354 -15.34 -3.90 14.02
N ARG A 355 -15.11 -2.74 13.40
CA ARG A 355 -15.40 -2.53 11.98
C ARG A 355 -14.44 -3.31 11.09
N ALA A 356 -13.14 -3.27 11.37
CA ALA A 356 -12.15 -4.09 10.65
C ALA A 356 -12.47 -5.59 10.78
N GLN A 357 -12.92 -6.05 11.96
CA GLN A 357 -13.35 -7.44 12.15
C GLN A 357 -14.56 -7.75 11.27
N SER A 358 -15.56 -6.87 11.23
CA SER A 358 -16.73 -7.03 10.36
C SER A 358 -16.32 -7.13 8.87
N PHE A 359 -15.40 -6.28 8.40
CA PHE A 359 -14.88 -6.39 7.04
C PHE A 359 -14.12 -7.70 6.82
N TYR A 360 -13.26 -8.09 7.75
CA TYR A 360 -12.51 -9.34 7.65
C TYR A 360 -13.45 -10.55 7.52
N ASP A 361 -14.57 -10.56 8.23
CA ASP A 361 -15.53 -11.68 8.23
C ASP A 361 -16.42 -11.71 6.98
N ARG A 362 -16.47 -10.66 6.15
CA ARG A 362 -17.37 -10.58 5.01
C ARG A 362 -16.75 -10.27 3.66
N VAL A 363 -15.51 -9.81 3.59
CA VAL A 363 -14.92 -9.30 2.33
C VAL A 363 -13.98 -10.33 1.70
N VAL A 364 -14.12 -10.47 0.38
CA VAL A 364 -13.29 -11.31 -0.49
C VAL A 364 -12.77 -10.45 -1.64
N ASN A 365 -11.47 -10.48 -1.88
CA ASN A 365 -10.87 -9.91 -3.08
C ASN A 365 -11.04 -10.87 -4.26
N ILE A 366 -11.54 -10.35 -5.37
CA ILE A 366 -11.85 -11.08 -6.61
C ILE A 366 -10.85 -10.74 -7.72
N PRO A 367 -10.74 -11.55 -8.80
CA PRO A 367 -9.80 -11.34 -9.89
C PRO A 367 -9.80 -9.90 -10.42
N CYS A 368 -8.60 -9.33 -10.53
CA CYS A 368 -8.43 -7.90 -10.83
C CYS A 368 -7.24 -7.62 -11.78
N GLY A 369 -6.68 -8.64 -12.43
CA GLY A 369 -5.57 -8.47 -13.38
C GLY A 369 -5.94 -7.57 -14.56
N THR A 370 -4.96 -6.82 -15.08
CA THR A 370 -5.13 -5.96 -16.28
C THR A 370 -5.11 -6.76 -17.57
N ASN A 371 -4.89 -8.05 -17.51
CA ASN A 371 -4.88 -9.01 -18.62
C ASN A 371 -6.09 -9.95 -18.64
N LEU A 372 -7.12 -9.67 -17.80
CA LEU A 372 -8.37 -10.42 -17.82
C LEU A 372 -9.14 -10.12 -19.10
N THR A 373 -9.68 -11.17 -19.74
CA THR A 373 -10.61 -11.04 -20.87
C THR A 373 -12.04 -10.82 -20.38
N GLU A 374 -12.92 -10.31 -21.23
CA GLU A 374 -14.34 -10.11 -20.91
C GLU A 374 -15.00 -11.44 -20.53
N GLU A 375 -14.66 -12.53 -21.22
CA GLU A 375 -15.17 -13.88 -20.90
C GLU A 375 -14.76 -14.33 -19.50
N GLN A 376 -13.52 -14.02 -19.07
CA GLN A 376 -13.04 -14.32 -17.73
C GLN A 376 -13.76 -13.49 -16.67
N LEU A 377 -14.00 -12.20 -16.92
CA LEU A 377 -14.79 -11.33 -16.05
C LEU A 377 -16.23 -11.87 -15.90
N ASP A 378 -16.86 -12.24 -17.00
CA ASP A 378 -18.20 -12.87 -17.02
C ASP A 378 -18.23 -14.22 -16.28
N GLN A 379 -17.18 -15.04 -16.41
CA GLN A 379 -17.05 -16.29 -15.66
C GLN A 379 -17.00 -16.06 -14.16
N VAL A 380 -16.24 -15.07 -13.68
CA VAL A 380 -16.18 -14.68 -12.27
C VAL A 380 -17.55 -14.22 -11.78
N CYS A 381 -18.24 -13.36 -12.53
CA CYS A 381 -19.58 -12.88 -12.18
C CYS A 381 -20.60 -14.03 -12.10
N LYS A 382 -20.59 -14.94 -13.09
CA LYS A 382 -21.48 -16.12 -13.10
C LYS A 382 -21.25 -17.02 -11.89
N ALA A 383 -19.98 -17.25 -11.52
CA ALA A 383 -19.64 -18.05 -10.35
C ALA A 383 -20.13 -17.40 -9.05
N LEU A 384 -19.89 -16.10 -8.87
CA LEU A 384 -20.41 -15.35 -7.72
C LEU A 384 -21.93 -15.44 -7.63
N LEU A 385 -22.65 -15.15 -8.72
CA LEU A 385 -24.12 -15.21 -8.72
C LEU A 385 -24.68 -16.63 -8.49
N ALA A 386 -23.96 -17.67 -8.96
CA ALA A 386 -24.37 -19.06 -8.75
C ALA A 386 -24.22 -19.48 -7.28
N PHE A 387 -23.17 -19.06 -6.59
CA PHE A 387 -22.98 -19.32 -5.15
C PHE A 387 -24.17 -18.83 -4.34
N GLY A 388 -24.70 -17.64 -4.59
CA GLY A 388 -25.83 -17.09 -3.86
C GLY A 388 -27.16 -17.81 -4.07
N LYS A 389 -27.25 -18.70 -5.09
CA LYS A 389 -28.43 -19.55 -5.32
C LYS A 389 -28.35 -20.89 -4.58
N MET A 390 -27.17 -21.22 -4.06
CA MET A 390 -26.92 -22.49 -3.34
C MET A 390 -27.01 -22.31 -1.82
N GLU A 391 -26.83 -21.10 -1.31
CA GLU A 391 -26.91 -20.69 0.11
C GLU A 391 -28.32 -20.17 0.47
#